data_eb952ade39c93f903ac05ef64c2accfc
#
_entry.id   eb952ade39c93f903ac05ef64c2accfc
#
_cell.length_a   1.000
_cell.length_b   1.000
_cell.length_c   1.000
_cell.angle_alpha   90.00
_cell.angle_beta   90.00
_cell.angle_gamma   90.00
#
_symmetry.space_group_name_H-M   'P 1'
#
loop_
_entity.id
_entity.type
_entity.pdbx_description
1 polymer ?
#
loop_
_entity_poly.entity_id
_entity_poly.type
_entity_poly.pdbx_seq_one_letter_code
_entity_poly.pdbx_strand_id
1 'polypeptide(L)' 'MTGSVAVGIEAILKEKGFMQGAIARKAGFTDQQFCDMLAGRKVIRADYMVPIAMAMGVTVQEIYDAGMSEETQKAV' A
#
# COMPACT_ATOMS: atom_id res chain seq x y z
N MET A 1 -12.70 4.54 3.36
CA MET A 1 -12.26 5.01 2.05
C MET A 1 -11.01 4.27 1.62
N THR A 2 -11.00 3.89 0.34
CA THR A 2 -9.88 3.12 -0.21
C THR A 2 -8.57 3.89 -0.25
N GLY A 3 -8.65 5.22 -0.18
CA GLY A 3 -7.47 6.08 -0.23
C GLY A 3 -6.48 5.84 0.91
N SER A 4 -6.98 5.55 2.11
CA SER A 4 -6.11 5.34 3.27
C SER A 4 -5.13 4.21 3.08
N VAL A 5 -5.59 3.09 2.54
CA VAL A 5 -4.74 1.92 2.35
C VAL A 5 -3.70 2.18 1.27
N ALA A 6 -4.12 2.72 0.13
CA ALA A 6 -3.21 3.03 -0.96
C ALA A 6 -2.15 4.05 -0.53
N VAL A 7 -2.58 5.10 0.18
CA VAL A 7 -1.68 6.12 0.70
C VAL A 7 -0.69 5.51 1.69
N GLY A 8 -1.15 4.63 2.56
CA GLY A 8 -0.29 3.95 3.52
C GLY A 8 0.77 3.10 2.85
N ILE A 9 0.39 2.35 1.83
CA ILE A 9 1.33 1.52 1.08
C ILE A 9 2.38 2.40 0.41
N GLU A 10 1.95 3.47 -0.25
CA GLU A 10 2.88 4.38 -0.92
C GLU A 10 3.83 5.04 0.06
N ALA A 11 3.33 5.44 1.23
CA ALA A 11 4.15 6.06 2.26
C ALA A 11 5.25 5.12 2.74
N ILE A 12 4.90 3.84 2.96
CA ILE A 12 5.87 2.84 3.39
C ILE A 12 6.90 2.55 2.29
N LEU A 13 6.45 2.48 1.03
CA LEU A 13 7.36 2.28 -0.08
C LEU A 13 8.42 3.39 -0.14
N LYS A 14 7.98 4.63 0.01
CA LYS A 14 8.89 5.79 0.00
C LYS A 14 9.82 5.79 1.20
N GLU A 15 9.27 5.55 2.37
CA GLU A 15 10.04 5.59 3.62
C GLU A 15 11.14 4.56 3.64
N LYS A 16 10.85 3.36 3.18
CA LYS A 16 11.81 2.25 3.19
C LYS A 16 12.61 2.13 1.90
N GLY A 17 12.28 2.93 0.90
CA GLY A 17 13.00 2.91 -0.36
C GLY A 17 12.75 1.67 -1.22
N PHE A 18 11.58 1.07 -1.09
CA PHE A 18 11.21 -0.10 -1.89
C PHE A 18 10.79 0.30 -3.29
N MET A 19 11.12 -0.55 -4.25
CA MET A 19 10.63 -0.39 -5.61
C MET A 19 9.25 -1.01 -5.73
N GLN A 20 8.32 -0.25 -6.31
CA GLN A 20 6.93 -0.68 -6.46
C GLN A 20 6.81 -2.02 -7.18
N GLY A 21 7.52 -2.18 -8.29
CA GLY A 21 7.47 -3.42 -9.07
C GLY A 21 7.99 -4.63 -8.30
N ALA A 22 9.03 -4.43 -7.49
CA ALA A 22 9.58 -5.51 -6.68
C ALA A 22 8.58 -5.99 -5.63
N ILE A 23 7.89 -5.06 -4.98
CA ILE A 23 6.88 -5.40 -3.98
C ILE A 23 5.67 -6.07 -4.64
N ALA A 24 5.25 -5.59 -5.80
CA ALA A 24 4.14 -6.20 -6.54
C ALA A 24 4.42 -7.67 -6.83
N ARG A 25 5.59 -7.97 -7.36
CA ARG A 25 5.97 -9.35 -7.68
C ARG A 25 6.06 -10.22 -6.44
N LYS A 26 6.61 -9.69 -5.36
CA LYS A 26 6.70 -10.41 -4.09
C LYS A 26 5.33 -10.76 -3.53
N ALA A 27 4.37 -9.84 -3.69
CA ALA A 27 3.02 -10.03 -3.20
C ALA A 27 2.18 -10.93 -4.14
N GLY A 28 2.67 -11.24 -5.33
CA GLY A 28 1.97 -12.09 -6.27
C GLY A 28 1.09 -11.33 -7.26
N PHE A 29 1.35 -10.05 -7.45
CA PHE A 29 0.60 -9.20 -8.39
C PHE A 29 1.49 -8.81 -9.58
N THR A 30 0.83 -8.47 -10.71
CA THR A 30 1.55 -7.84 -11.81
C THR A 30 1.79 -6.38 -11.46
N ASP A 31 2.75 -5.76 -12.14
CA ASP A 31 3.03 -4.33 -11.96
C ASP A 31 1.77 -3.51 -12.24
N GLN A 32 1.02 -3.88 -13.28
CA GLN A 32 -0.19 -3.15 -13.64
C GLN A 32 -1.27 -3.28 -12.57
N GLN A 33 -1.47 -4.47 -12.02
CA GLN A 33 -2.45 -4.68 -10.96
C GLN A 33 -2.13 -3.82 -9.74
N PHE A 34 -0.88 -3.83 -9.34
CA PHE A 34 -0.45 -3.07 -8.17
C PHE A 34 -0.55 -1.56 -8.42
N CYS A 35 -0.15 -1.13 -9.61
CA CYS A 35 -0.28 0.27 -10.01
C CYS A 35 -1.74 0.72 -9.95
N ASP A 36 -2.67 -0.09 -10.45
CA ASP A 36 -4.09 0.24 -10.43
C ASP A 36 -4.62 0.33 -8.99
N MET A 37 -4.16 -0.55 -8.10
CA MET A 37 -4.55 -0.49 -6.71
C MET A 37 -4.07 0.80 -6.04
N LEU A 38 -2.84 1.19 -6.28
CA LEU A 38 -2.28 2.40 -5.69
C LEU A 38 -2.90 3.66 -6.28
N ALA A 39 -3.32 3.60 -7.54
CA ALA A 39 -3.96 4.75 -8.19
C ALA A 39 -5.45 4.87 -7.85
N GLY A 40 -6.01 3.91 -7.14
CA GLY A 40 -7.42 3.92 -6.77
C GLY A 40 -8.36 3.37 -7.83
N ARG A 41 -7.81 2.80 -8.91
CA ARG A 41 -8.64 2.21 -9.97
C ARG A 41 -9.11 0.81 -9.64
N LYS A 42 -8.46 0.16 -8.69
CA LYS A 42 -8.81 -1.18 -8.26
C LYS A 42 -8.90 -1.20 -6.74
N VAL A 43 -9.96 -1.82 -6.22
CA VAL A 43 -10.16 -1.91 -4.77
C VAL A 43 -9.09 -2.82 -4.16
N ILE A 44 -8.50 -2.36 -3.06
CA ILE A 44 -7.55 -3.17 -2.29
C ILE A 44 -8.33 -3.93 -1.24
N ARG A 45 -8.55 -5.21 -1.48
CA ARG A 45 -9.32 -6.05 -0.58
C ARG A 45 -8.44 -6.49 0.60
N ALA A 46 -9.10 -6.90 1.68
CA ALA A 46 -8.39 -7.35 2.88
C ALA A 46 -7.45 -8.51 2.59
N ASP A 47 -7.87 -9.45 1.73
CA ASP A 47 -7.05 -10.60 1.37
C ASP A 47 -5.86 -10.22 0.47
N TYR A 48 -5.87 -9.03 -0.12
CA TYR A 48 -4.70 -8.51 -0.85
C TYR A 48 -3.71 -7.83 0.08
N MET A 49 -4.20 -7.26 1.17
CA MET A 49 -3.34 -6.52 2.10
C MET A 49 -2.33 -7.40 2.81
N VAL A 50 -2.72 -8.64 3.14
CA VAL A 50 -1.81 -9.55 3.83
C VAL A 50 -0.57 -9.84 3.00
N PRO A 51 -0.68 -10.27 1.73
CA PRO A 51 0.53 -10.52 0.94
C PRO A 51 1.35 -9.24 0.69
N ILE A 52 0.68 -8.10 0.55
CA ILE A 52 1.40 -6.82 0.37
C ILE A 52 2.19 -6.49 1.63
N ALA A 53 1.56 -6.61 2.79
CA ALA A 53 2.24 -6.34 4.07
C ALA A 53 3.44 -7.27 4.25
N MET A 54 3.27 -8.54 3.95
CA MET A 54 4.35 -9.52 4.05
C MET A 54 5.49 -9.18 3.10
N ALA A 55 5.17 -8.76 1.89
CA ALA A 55 6.19 -8.37 0.90
C ALA A 55 7.01 -7.18 1.37
N MET A 56 6.38 -6.26 2.09
CA MET A 56 7.05 -5.07 2.61
C MET A 56 7.68 -5.30 3.99
N GLY A 57 7.41 -6.44 4.62
CA GLY A 57 7.93 -6.73 5.95
C GLY A 57 7.28 -5.91 7.05
N VAL A 58 6.03 -5.54 6.86
CA VAL A 58 5.27 -4.75 7.84
C VAL A 58 3.95 -5.47 8.15
N THR A 59 3.25 -4.98 9.17
CA THR A 59 1.93 -5.51 9.51
C THR A 59 0.85 -4.73 8.76
N VAL A 60 -0.33 -5.34 8.67
CA VAL A 60 -1.49 -4.66 8.08
C VAL A 60 -1.82 -3.39 8.88
N GLN A 61 -1.68 -3.47 10.21
CA GLN A 61 -1.93 -2.31 11.06
C GLN A 61 -1.00 -1.14 10.72
N GLU A 62 0.26 -1.44 10.42
CA GLU A 62 1.21 -0.40 10.03
C GLU A 62 0.80 0.30 8.74
N ILE A 63 0.20 -0.44 7.81
CA ILE A 63 -0.30 0.15 6.57
C ILE A 63 -1.45 1.12 6.87
N TYR A 64 -2.39 0.70 7.71
CA TYR A 64 -3.49 1.57 8.11
C TYR A 64 -3.00 2.82 8.83
N ASP A 65 -2.07 2.64 9.76
CA ASP A 65 -1.53 3.77 10.54
C ASP A 65 -0.82 4.76 9.62
N ALA A 66 -0.04 4.28 8.67
CA ALA A 66 0.66 5.15 7.72
C ALA A 66 -0.33 5.93 6.85
N GLY A 67 -1.39 5.28 6.42
CA GLY A 67 -2.42 5.92 5.61
C GLY A 67 -3.19 6.98 6.38
N MET A 68 -3.56 6.68 7.61
CA MET A 68 -4.27 7.62 8.46
C MET A 68 -3.42 8.83 8.79
N SER A 69 -2.13 8.60 9.06
CA SER A 69 -1.20 9.68 9.37
C SER A 69 -1.07 10.65 8.19
N GLU A 70 -0.93 10.12 6.98
CA GLU A 70 -0.84 10.94 5.77
C GLU A 70 -2.13 11.72 5.53
N GLU A 71 -3.28 11.09 5.70
CA GLU A 71 -4.57 11.76 5.52
C GLU A 71 -4.77 12.86 6.53
N THR A 72 -4.34 12.65 7.78
CA THR A 72 -4.42 13.66 8.83
C THR A 72 -3.58 14.86 8.46
N GLN A 73 -2.39 14.66 7.93
CA GLN A 73 -1.52 15.74 7.49
C GLN A 73 -2.16 16.55 6.36
N LYS A 74 -2.81 15.86 5.43
CA LYS A 74 -3.46 16.53 4.30
C LYS A 74 -4.70 17.32 4.74
N ALA A 75 -5.37 16.87 5.77
CA ALA A 75 -6.58 17.51 6.26
C ALA A 75 -6.27 18.84 6.98
N VAL A 76 -5.08 19.02 7.44
CA VAL A 76 -4.65 20.25 8.10
C VAL A 76 -4.24 21.28 7.08
#